data_bbad4647bd7b2a615ed04e647f094ab5
#
_entry.id   bbad4647bd7b2a615ed04e647f094ab5
#
_cell.length_a   1.000
_cell.length_b   1.000
_cell.length_c   1.000
_cell.angle_alpha   90.00
_cell.angle_beta   90.00
_cell.angle_gamma   90.00
#
_symmetry.space_group_name_H-M   'P 1'
#
loop_
_entity.id
_entity.type
_entity.pdbx_description
1 polymer ?
#
loop_
_entity_poly.entity_id
_entity_poly.type
_entity_poly.pdbx_seq_one_letter_code
_entity_poly.pdbx_strand_id
1 'polypeptide(L)'
;SKAHIVKPNYTEACFLLDIPFSTDPISEDELRKRCKQLHHMGPEMVIMTSVPSETHAVIAVYNGPTDLLKTYSIPLVPVKATGTGDIFTAVLSGAVMRGYSPYDAAELAMNFTTKAIQATLDTVKSMKHGVAFELILPELTQL
;
A
#
# COMPACT_ATOMS: atom_id res chain seq x y z
N SER A 1 -11.29 17.17 12.94
CA SER A 1 -10.75 15.89 13.40
C SER A 1 -9.64 15.48 12.47
N LYS A 2 -8.52 15.05 12.99
CA LYS A 2 -7.39 14.57 12.21
C LYS A 2 -7.63 13.09 11.89
N ALA A 3 -7.29 12.66 10.68
CA ALA A 3 -7.32 11.23 10.34
C ALA A 3 -6.28 10.50 11.20
N HIS A 4 -6.64 9.32 11.74
CA HIS A 4 -5.69 8.47 12.45
C HIS A 4 -4.68 7.82 11.50
N ILE A 5 -5.15 7.39 10.33
CA ILE A 5 -4.35 6.73 9.30
C ILE A 5 -4.48 7.51 8.00
N VAL A 6 -3.38 7.75 7.31
CA VAL A 6 -3.34 8.27 5.95
C VAL A 6 -2.62 7.27 5.05
N LYS A 7 -3.16 7.07 3.84
CA LYS A 7 -2.61 6.11 2.87
C LYS A 7 -2.32 6.78 1.52
N PRO A 8 -1.28 7.60 1.40
CA PRO A 8 -0.84 8.08 0.11
C PRO A 8 -0.08 7.00 -0.68
N ASN A 9 -0.15 7.04 -2.01
CA ASN A 9 0.90 6.46 -2.80
C ASN A 9 2.13 7.39 -2.80
N TYR A 10 3.27 6.88 -3.28
CA TYR A 10 4.52 7.65 -3.25
C TYR A 10 4.44 8.99 -4.04
N THR A 11 3.74 9.00 -5.19
CA THR A 11 3.54 10.21 -5.98
C THR A 11 2.71 11.25 -5.21
N GLU A 12 1.63 10.79 -4.57
CA GLU A 12 0.79 11.65 -3.72
C GLU A 12 1.57 12.17 -2.51
N ALA A 13 2.41 11.32 -1.91
CA ALA A 13 3.27 11.72 -0.80
C ALA A 13 4.27 12.82 -1.22
N CYS A 14 4.90 12.69 -2.38
CA CYS A 14 5.78 13.72 -2.94
C CYS A 14 5.02 15.04 -3.15
N PHE A 15 3.81 14.96 -3.69
CA PHE A 15 2.97 16.13 -3.92
C PHE A 15 2.57 16.82 -2.60
N LEU A 16 2.15 16.04 -1.60
CA LEU A 16 1.79 16.56 -0.28
C LEU A 16 2.95 17.24 0.44
N LEU A 17 4.17 16.75 0.21
CA LEU A 17 5.39 17.26 0.85
C LEU A 17 6.08 18.35 0.03
N ASP A 18 5.54 18.72 -1.14
CA ASP A 18 6.14 19.68 -2.08
C ASP A 18 7.59 19.32 -2.46
N ILE A 19 7.84 18.03 -2.74
CA ILE A 19 9.15 17.52 -3.14
C ILE A 19 9.07 16.91 -4.54
N PRO A 20 10.18 16.97 -5.31
CA PRO A 20 10.21 16.38 -6.65
C PRO A 20 9.94 14.88 -6.62
N PHE A 21 9.12 14.42 -7.56
CA PHE A 21 8.91 12.99 -7.78
C PHE A 21 10.12 12.40 -8.52
N SER A 22 10.59 11.24 -8.06
CA SER A 22 11.56 10.39 -8.75
C SER A 22 11.12 8.92 -8.65
N THR A 23 11.46 8.14 -9.67
CA THR A 23 11.30 6.68 -9.68
C THR A 23 12.52 5.96 -9.13
N ASP A 24 13.58 6.68 -8.80
CA ASP A 24 14.78 6.09 -8.23
C ASP A 24 14.49 5.47 -6.87
N PRO A 25 15.07 4.31 -6.56
CA PRO A 25 14.97 3.73 -5.23
C PRO A 25 15.43 4.71 -4.14
N ILE A 26 14.70 4.75 -3.04
CA ILE A 26 15.05 5.61 -1.90
C ILE A 26 15.57 4.78 -0.74
N SER A 27 16.47 5.36 0.05
CA SER A 27 16.97 4.75 1.26
C SER A 27 15.88 4.65 2.33
N GLU A 28 16.06 3.71 3.29
CA GLU A 28 15.15 3.61 4.44
C GLU A 28 15.11 4.89 5.25
N ASP A 29 16.25 5.57 5.42
CA ASP A 29 16.34 6.83 6.15
C ASP A 29 15.54 7.94 5.46
N GLU A 30 15.63 8.05 4.14
CA GLU A 30 14.84 9.03 3.39
C GLU A 30 13.35 8.68 3.42
N LEU A 31 13.00 7.40 3.32
CA LEU A 31 11.62 6.93 3.44
C LEU A 31 11.03 7.26 4.82
N ARG A 32 11.79 6.98 5.89
CA ARG A 32 11.43 7.33 7.28
C ARG A 32 11.20 8.84 7.43
N LYS A 33 12.11 9.64 6.90
CA LYS A 33 12.01 11.10 6.93
C LYS A 33 10.71 11.60 6.28
N ARG A 34 10.36 11.08 5.10
CA ARG A 34 9.12 11.43 4.38
C ARG A 34 7.88 11.02 5.17
N CYS A 35 7.86 9.79 5.69
CA CYS A 35 6.76 9.33 6.54
C CYS A 35 6.60 10.22 7.79
N LYS A 36 7.71 10.61 8.42
CA LYS A 36 7.71 11.52 9.58
C LYS A 36 7.18 12.90 9.23
N GLN A 37 7.53 13.46 8.09
CA GLN A 37 6.99 14.73 7.62
C GLN A 37 5.46 14.65 7.41
N LEU A 38 4.96 13.56 6.79
CA LEU A 38 3.51 13.33 6.64
C LEU A 38 2.82 13.18 8.00
N HIS A 39 3.43 12.45 8.95
CA HIS A 39 2.93 12.33 10.32
C HIS A 39 2.78 13.72 11.01
N HIS A 40 3.73 14.60 10.83
CA HIS A 40 3.66 15.96 11.38
C HIS A 40 2.52 16.82 10.80
N MET A 41 1.94 16.43 9.66
CA MET A 41 0.72 17.06 9.12
C MET A 41 -0.55 16.63 9.86
N GLY A 42 -0.46 15.61 10.74
CA GLY A 42 -1.55 15.26 11.65
C GLY A 42 -1.89 13.81 11.88
N PRO A 43 -1.74 12.88 10.92
CA PRO A 43 -2.10 11.48 11.13
C PRO A 43 -1.13 10.79 12.09
N GLU A 44 -1.61 9.83 12.87
CA GLU A 44 -0.77 9.00 13.74
C GLU A 44 0.03 7.97 12.95
N MET A 45 -0.61 7.41 11.91
CA MET A 45 -0.04 6.38 11.06
C MET A 45 0.02 6.84 9.59
N VAL A 46 1.11 6.49 8.93
CA VAL A 46 1.28 6.69 7.49
C VAL A 46 1.52 5.34 6.82
N ILE A 47 0.69 4.99 5.85
CA ILE A 47 0.85 3.80 5.01
C ILE A 47 1.14 4.28 3.60
N MET A 48 2.40 4.25 3.19
CA MET A 48 2.82 4.70 1.88
C MET A 48 2.91 3.52 0.93
N THR A 49 2.15 3.55 -0.16
CA THR A 49 2.18 2.52 -1.21
C THR A 49 3.03 2.97 -2.39
N SER A 50 3.41 2.03 -3.26
CA SER A 50 4.18 2.31 -4.47
C SER A 50 5.52 3.02 -4.19
N VAL A 51 6.18 2.66 -3.10
CA VAL A 51 7.53 3.15 -2.80
C VAL A 51 8.47 2.67 -3.92
N PRO A 52 9.30 3.55 -4.53
CA PRO A 52 10.15 3.20 -5.65
C PRO A 52 11.11 2.05 -5.34
N SER A 53 11.08 1.05 -6.20
CA SER A 53 11.96 -0.12 -6.19
C SER A 53 12.06 -0.68 -7.60
N GLU A 54 13.21 -1.23 -7.96
CA GLU A 54 13.45 -1.77 -9.30
C GLU A 54 12.72 -3.10 -9.54
N THR A 55 12.60 -3.93 -8.51
CA THR A 55 12.18 -5.34 -8.65
C THR A 55 10.99 -5.73 -7.79
N HIS A 56 10.58 -4.88 -6.85
CA HIS A 56 9.54 -5.20 -5.89
C HIS A 56 8.45 -4.12 -5.82
N ALA A 57 7.24 -4.54 -5.55
CA ALA A 57 6.21 -3.65 -5.03
C ALA A 57 6.49 -3.48 -3.53
N VAL A 58 6.68 -2.23 -3.09
CA VAL A 58 7.05 -1.91 -1.72
C VAL A 58 5.99 -1.01 -1.10
N ILE A 59 5.61 -1.35 0.14
CA ILE A 59 4.80 -0.49 1.01
C ILE A 59 5.57 -0.19 2.29
N ALA A 60 5.31 0.99 2.85
CA ALA A 60 5.86 1.41 4.14
C ALA A 60 4.73 1.70 5.11
N VAL A 61 4.86 1.21 6.35
CA VAL A 61 3.93 1.48 7.45
C VAL A 61 4.72 2.16 8.57
N TYR A 62 4.41 3.42 8.83
CA TYR A 62 5.08 4.23 9.81
C TYR A 62 4.12 4.64 10.93
N ASN A 63 4.53 4.43 12.16
CA ASN A 63 3.83 4.84 13.36
C ASN A 63 4.56 6.05 13.98
N GLY A 64 3.94 7.23 13.92
CA GLY A 64 4.53 8.45 14.41
C GLY A 64 4.85 8.45 15.91
N PRO A 65 3.89 8.08 16.79
CA PRO A 65 4.12 8.01 18.23
C PRO A 65 5.29 7.13 18.67
N THR A 66 5.58 6.05 17.96
CA THR A 66 6.68 5.12 18.31
C THR A 66 7.90 5.26 17.43
N ASP A 67 7.85 6.12 16.41
CA ASP A 67 8.89 6.27 15.37
C ASP A 67 9.28 4.92 14.70
N LEU A 68 8.31 3.98 14.63
CA LEU A 68 8.53 2.66 14.06
C LEU A 68 8.14 2.65 12.58
N LEU A 69 9.10 2.32 11.73
CA LEU A 69 8.90 2.06 10.30
C LEU A 69 9.03 0.56 10.03
N LYS A 70 8.03 -0.02 9.35
CA LYS A 70 8.12 -1.34 8.75
C LYS A 70 7.89 -1.24 7.25
N THR A 71 8.63 -1.99 6.48
CA THR A 71 8.43 -2.13 5.04
C THR A 71 8.05 -3.56 4.69
N TYR A 72 7.15 -3.70 3.73
CA TYR A 72 6.76 -4.98 3.15
C TYR A 72 7.03 -4.93 1.66
N SER A 73 7.55 -6.02 1.11
CA SER A 73 7.89 -6.09 -0.30
C SER A 73 7.53 -7.45 -0.89
N ILE A 74 7.03 -7.42 -2.11
CA ILE A 74 6.75 -8.61 -2.92
C ILE A 74 7.31 -8.39 -4.32
N PRO A 75 7.70 -9.46 -5.04
CA PRO A 75 8.14 -9.32 -6.42
C PRO A 75 7.11 -8.58 -7.27
N LEU A 76 7.57 -7.65 -8.09
CA LEU A 76 6.72 -6.91 -9.01
C LEU A 76 6.07 -7.88 -10.02
N VAL A 77 4.75 -7.83 -10.11
CA VAL A 77 4.06 -8.43 -11.23
C VAL A 77 4.11 -7.42 -12.39
N PRO A 78 4.71 -7.77 -13.55
CA PRO A 78 5.01 -6.80 -14.62
C PRO A 78 3.76 -6.47 -15.45
N VAL A 79 2.72 -5.99 -14.79
CA VAL A 79 1.46 -5.56 -15.44
C VAL A 79 0.96 -4.25 -14.85
N LYS A 80 0.42 -3.41 -15.73
CA LYS A 80 -0.34 -2.25 -15.30
C LYS A 80 -1.78 -2.69 -15.03
N ALA A 81 -2.14 -2.80 -13.76
CA ALA A 81 -3.49 -3.11 -13.33
C ALA A 81 -4.15 -1.85 -12.75
N THR A 82 -5.34 -1.53 -13.24
CA THR A 82 -6.18 -0.46 -12.69
C THR A 82 -7.00 -0.98 -11.51
N GLY A 83 -7.29 -0.11 -10.52
CA GLY A 83 -8.12 -0.47 -9.37
C GLY A 83 -7.38 -1.16 -8.22
N THR A 84 -6.09 -1.44 -8.34
CA THR A 84 -5.29 -2.08 -7.29
C THR A 84 -5.22 -1.26 -6.01
N GLY A 85 -5.17 0.08 -6.13
CA GLY A 85 -5.18 1.00 -4.99
C GLY A 85 -6.49 0.96 -4.22
N ASP A 86 -7.61 0.81 -4.91
CA ASP A 86 -8.95 0.73 -4.31
C ASP A 86 -9.14 -0.61 -3.57
N ILE A 87 -8.71 -1.72 -4.18
CA ILE A 87 -8.71 -3.05 -3.55
C ILE A 87 -7.85 -3.02 -2.28
N PHE A 88 -6.63 -2.53 -2.38
CA PHE A 88 -5.73 -2.39 -1.24
C PHE A 88 -6.40 -1.59 -0.11
N THR A 89 -6.99 -0.44 -0.43
CA THR A 89 -7.66 0.42 0.55
C THR A 89 -8.86 -0.26 1.20
N ALA A 90 -9.66 -0.97 0.42
CA ALA A 90 -10.82 -1.69 0.93
C ALA A 90 -10.43 -2.80 1.91
N VAL A 91 -9.44 -3.62 1.55
CA VAL A 91 -8.95 -4.71 2.42
C VAL A 91 -8.28 -4.15 3.67
N LEU A 92 -7.41 -3.13 3.53
CA LEU A 92 -6.77 -2.45 4.66
C LEU A 92 -7.82 -1.93 5.66
N SER A 93 -8.80 -1.18 5.16
CA SER A 93 -9.84 -0.57 6.00
C SER A 93 -10.70 -1.63 6.69
N GLY A 94 -11.11 -2.67 5.95
CA GLY A 94 -11.88 -3.79 6.51
C GLY A 94 -11.12 -4.53 7.60
N ALA A 95 -9.83 -4.79 7.41
CA ALA A 95 -8.99 -5.46 8.40
C ALA A 95 -8.80 -4.61 9.67
N VAL A 96 -8.51 -3.31 9.52
CA VAL A 96 -8.41 -2.38 10.67
C VAL A 96 -9.72 -2.31 11.45
N MET A 97 -10.87 -2.24 10.77
CA MET A 97 -12.18 -2.24 11.42
C MET A 97 -12.49 -3.55 12.16
N ARG A 98 -11.87 -4.67 11.79
CA ARG A 98 -11.95 -5.97 12.46
C ARG A 98 -10.93 -6.12 13.60
N GLY A 99 -10.13 -5.11 13.89
CA GLY A 99 -9.19 -5.07 15.00
C GLY A 99 -7.76 -5.52 14.66
N TYR A 100 -7.44 -5.72 13.38
CA TYR A 100 -6.05 -5.97 12.98
C TYR A 100 -5.18 -4.74 13.25
N SER A 101 -3.92 -4.98 13.61
CA SER A 101 -2.96 -3.88 13.66
C SER A 101 -2.80 -3.27 12.25
N PRO A 102 -2.51 -1.96 12.13
CA PRO A 102 -2.24 -1.36 10.81
C PRO A 102 -1.12 -2.05 10.03
N TYR A 103 -0.16 -2.66 10.72
CA TYR A 103 0.92 -3.44 10.12
C TYR A 103 0.40 -4.72 9.46
N ASP A 104 -0.36 -5.53 10.23
CA ASP A 104 -0.92 -6.79 9.73
C ASP A 104 -1.97 -6.52 8.65
N ALA A 105 -2.77 -5.47 8.82
CA ALA A 105 -3.75 -5.04 7.83
C ALA A 105 -3.10 -4.62 6.50
N ALA A 106 -1.96 -3.92 6.54
CA ALA A 106 -1.24 -3.52 5.35
C ALA A 106 -0.60 -4.72 4.63
N GLU A 107 -0.02 -5.65 5.39
CA GLU A 107 0.54 -6.89 4.84
C GLU A 107 -0.55 -7.74 4.19
N LEU A 108 -1.69 -7.90 4.87
CA LEU A 108 -2.85 -8.61 4.33
C LEU A 108 -3.35 -7.97 3.03
N ALA A 109 -3.51 -6.64 3.02
CA ALA A 109 -3.97 -5.91 1.84
C ALA A 109 -3.00 -6.05 0.67
N MET A 110 -1.68 -6.03 0.92
CA MET A 110 -0.66 -6.25 -0.09
C MET A 110 -0.75 -7.66 -0.69
N ASN A 111 -0.81 -8.68 0.16
CA ASN A 111 -0.88 -10.08 -0.26
C ASN A 111 -2.17 -10.34 -1.07
N PHE A 112 -3.32 -9.85 -0.58
CA PHE A 112 -4.58 -10.00 -1.28
C PHE A 112 -4.58 -9.34 -2.65
N THR A 113 -4.11 -8.09 -2.74
CA THR A 113 -4.04 -7.34 -4.01
C THR A 113 -3.15 -8.06 -5.02
N THR A 114 -2.02 -8.62 -4.58
CA THR A 114 -1.11 -9.39 -5.44
C THR A 114 -1.76 -10.66 -5.97
N LYS A 115 -2.45 -11.40 -5.12
CA LYS A 115 -3.20 -12.60 -5.53
C LYS A 115 -4.31 -12.26 -6.52
N ALA A 116 -5.01 -11.12 -6.32
CA ALA A 116 -6.03 -10.65 -7.25
C ALA A 116 -5.43 -10.34 -8.64
N ILE A 117 -4.28 -9.71 -8.69
CA ILE A 117 -3.55 -9.46 -9.94
C ILE A 117 -3.19 -10.79 -10.61
N GLN A 118 -2.61 -11.74 -9.87
CA GLN A 118 -2.19 -13.02 -10.40
C GLN A 118 -3.40 -13.83 -10.92
N ALA A 119 -4.47 -13.94 -10.14
CA ALA A 119 -5.70 -14.64 -10.56
C ALA A 119 -6.30 -14.01 -11.83
N THR A 120 -6.21 -12.70 -11.98
CA THR A 120 -6.67 -12.01 -13.19
C THR A 120 -5.80 -12.38 -14.39
N LEU A 121 -4.47 -12.42 -14.23
CA LEU A 121 -3.55 -12.82 -15.30
C LEU A 121 -3.80 -14.26 -15.77
N ASP A 122 -4.08 -15.15 -14.83
CA ASP A 122 -4.31 -16.58 -15.12
C ASP A 122 -5.64 -16.83 -15.85
N THR A 123 -6.62 -15.93 -15.69
CA THR A 123 -7.98 -16.10 -16.22
C THR A 123 -8.30 -15.21 -17.41
N VAL A 124 -7.67 -14.04 -17.54
CA VAL A 124 -8.05 -13.03 -18.54
C VAL A 124 -6.83 -12.61 -19.36
N LYS A 125 -6.93 -12.72 -20.68
CA LYS A 125 -5.87 -12.29 -21.61
C LYS A 125 -5.60 -10.77 -21.61
N SER A 126 -6.40 -9.99 -20.92
CA SER A 126 -6.30 -8.53 -20.91
C SER A 126 -6.88 -7.93 -19.63
N MET A 127 -6.08 -7.12 -18.93
CA MET A 127 -6.50 -6.37 -17.71
C MET A 127 -7.16 -5.02 -18.02
N LYS A 128 -7.68 -4.83 -19.25
CA LYS A 128 -8.32 -3.56 -19.66
C LYS A 128 -9.52 -3.16 -18.80
N HIS A 129 -10.16 -4.12 -18.15
CA HIS A 129 -11.35 -3.91 -17.32
C HIS A 129 -11.07 -3.92 -15.81
N GLY A 130 -9.79 -3.86 -15.40
CA GLY A 130 -9.41 -3.91 -13.99
C GLY A 130 -9.08 -5.31 -13.48
N VAL A 131 -8.92 -5.43 -12.17
CA VAL A 131 -8.54 -6.67 -11.49
C VAL A 131 -9.79 -7.45 -11.08
N ALA A 132 -9.85 -8.73 -11.46
CA ALA A 132 -10.94 -9.65 -11.09
C ALA A 132 -10.77 -10.13 -9.63
N PHE A 133 -10.92 -9.24 -8.66
CA PHE A 133 -10.73 -9.52 -7.24
C PHE A 133 -11.80 -10.46 -6.67
N GLU A 134 -12.95 -10.54 -7.31
CA GLU A 134 -14.05 -11.44 -6.94
C GLU A 134 -13.65 -12.90 -6.92
N LEU A 135 -12.63 -13.29 -7.70
CA LEU A 135 -12.12 -14.67 -7.78
C LEU A 135 -11.46 -15.12 -6.46
N ILE A 136 -10.98 -14.15 -5.65
CA ILE A 136 -10.27 -14.43 -4.42
C ILE A 136 -10.99 -13.89 -3.16
N LEU A 137 -12.17 -13.28 -3.32
CA LEU A 137 -12.99 -12.84 -2.17
C LEU A 137 -13.18 -13.91 -1.09
N PRO A 138 -13.36 -15.21 -1.41
CA PRO A 138 -13.49 -16.24 -0.38
C PRO A 138 -12.33 -16.31 0.61
N GLU A 139 -11.12 -15.88 0.23
CA GLU A 139 -9.98 -15.84 1.14
C GLU A 139 -10.17 -14.83 2.30
N LEU A 140 -10.94 -13.77 2.08
CA LEU A 140 -11.25 -12.78 3.11
C LEU A 140 -12.32 -13.23 4.10
N THR A 141 -13.10 -14.26 3.77
CA THR A 141 -14.15 -14.78 4.65
C THR A 141 -13.60 -15.66 5.77
N GLN A 142 -12.33 -16.06 5.66
CA GLN A 142 -11.64 -16.89 6.65
C GLN A 142 -10.87 -16.06 7.71
N LEU A 143 -10.96 -14.73 7.60
CA LEU A 143 -10.39 -13.76 8.53
C LEU A 143 -11.45 -13.37 9.60
#